data_68e4814256599f6cc7812e06e9dcbfe8
#
_entry.id   68e4814256599f6cc7812e06e9dcbfe8
#
_cell.length_a   1.000
_cell.length_b   1.000
_cell.length_c   1.000
_cell.angle_alpha   90.00
_cell.angle_beta   90.00
_cell.angle_gamma   90.00
#
_symmetry.space_group_name_H-M   'P 1'
#
loop_
_entity.id
_entity.type
_entity.pdbx_description
1 polymer ?
#
loop_
_entity_poly.entity_id
_entity_poly.type
_entity_poly.pdbx_seq_one_letter_code
_entity_poly.pdbx_strand_id
1 'polypeptide(L)'
;MALPIDPAAIDPDEYGEQQTTLAMDHDEAIERVREVCLDNGFGIAVEFSPSELLNAKVDADRDPYYVLGACNPAMADRALDATDGRIGALFPCNVIIWEEAPGQQRVYHLSIMKIARLLGLPTAADEMDDIIADTGEMVEAVFAELDAD
;
A
#
# COMPACT_ATOMS: atom_id res chain seq x y z
N MET A 1 -15.44 13.55 -21.34
CA MET A 1 -16.23 13.44 -20.09
C MET A 1 -15.45 14.11 -18.94
N ALA A 2 -16.10 15.02 -18.24
CA ALA A 2 -15.47 15.59 -17.05
C ALA A 2 -15.53 14.58 -15.89
N LEU A 3 -14.43 14.47 -15.15
CA LEU A 3 -14.41 13.63 -13.96
C LEU A 3 -15.24 14.30 -12.85
N PRO A 4 -15.96 13.53 -12.03
CA PRO A 4 -16.75 14.09 -10.92
C PRO A 4 -15.87 14.69 -9.80
N ILE A 5 -14.59 14.32 -9.79
CA ILE A 5 -13.58 14.83 -8.87
C ILE A 5 -12.41 15.33 -9.71
N ASP A 6 -11.93 16.54 -9.40
CA ASP A 6 -10.71 17.06 -10.01
C ASP A 6 -9.49 16.40 -9.32
N PRO A 7 -8.73 15.54 -10.02
CA PRO A 7 -7.56 14.89 -9.41
C PRO A 7 -6.51 15.87 -8.90
N ALA A 8 -6.41 17.03 -9.51
CA ALA A 8 -5.44 18.07 -9.10
C ALA A 8 -5.82 18.75 -7.78
N ALA A 9 -7.06 18.58 -7.33
CA ALA A 9 -7.54 19.14 -6.08
C ALA A 9 -7.42 18.16 -4.89
N ILE A 10 -7.01 16.91 -5.14
CA ILE A 10 -6.86 15.90 -4.08
C ILE A 10 -5.43 15.99 -3.52
N ASP A 11 -5.33 16.26 -2.23
CA ASP A 11 -4.05 16.27 -1.52
C ASP A 11 -3.57 14.83 -1.29
N PRO A 12 -2.26 14.53 -1.45
CA PRO A 12 -1.72 13.20 -1.14
C PRO A 12 -2.07 12.68 0.25
N ASP A 13 -2.22 13.54 1.24
CA ASP A 13 -2.63 13.14 2.58
C ASP A 13 -4.06 12.56 2.61
N GLU A 14 -4.92 12.95 1.67
CA GLU A 14 -6.32 12.47 1.62
C GLU A 14 -6.41 11.00 1.17
N TYR A 15 -5.41 10.50 0.44
CA TYR A 15 -5.30 9.08 0.08
C TYR A 15 -4.15 8.38 0.80
N GLY A 16 -3.55 9.04 1.77
CA GLY A 16 -2.57 8.44 2.67
C GLY A 16 -1.27 8.00 2.00
N GLU A 17 -0.74 8.82 1.09
CA GLU A 17 0.55 8.54 0.44
C GLU A 17 1.68 8.47 1.47
N GLN A 18 2.43 7.36 1.43
CA GLN A 18 3.66 7.17 2.19
C GLN A 18 4.74 6.66 1.25
N GLN A 19 5.94 7.19 1.37
CA GLN A 19 7.06 6.73 0.55
C GLN A 19 8.40 6.99 1.23
N THR A 20 9.37 6.15 0.91
CA THR A 20 10.75 6.29 1.34
C THR A 20 11.69 5.66 0.31
N THR A 21 12.99 5.84 0.48
CA THR A 21 14.01 5.18 -0.33
C THR A 21 14.92 4.33 0.56
N LEU A 22 15.35 3.19 0.01
CA LEU A 22 16.31 2.30 0.67
C LEU A 22 17.54 2.14 -0.24
N ALA A 23 18.72 2.43 0.30
CA ALA A 23 20.00 2.28 -0.40
C ALA A 23 20.51 0.84 -0.22
N MET A 24 19.93 -0.09 -0.96
CA MET A 24 20.26 -1.52 -0.90
C MET A 24 19.80 -2.22 -2.18
N ASP A 25 20.21 -3.46 -2.36
CA ASP A 25 19.75 -4.28 -3.47
C ASP A 25 18.26 -4.55 -3.39
N HIS A 26 17.61 -4.78 -4.54
CA HIS A 26 16.16 -4.98 -4.63
C HIS A 26 15.65 -6.12 -3.75
N ASP A 27 16.33 -7.28 -3.80
CA ASP A 27 15.91 -8.44 -3.00
C ASP A 27 16.08 -8.19 -1.49
N GLU A 28 17.13 -7.49 -1.09
CA GLU A 28 17.32 -7.06 0.31
C GLU A 28 16.22 -6.12 0.76
N ALA A 29 15.83 -5.18 -0.09
CA ALA A 29 14.76 -4.23 0.21
C ALA A 29 13.41 -4.94 0.40
N ILE A 30 13.09 -5.92 -0.45
CA ILE A 30 11.88 -6.73 -0.31
C ILE A 30 11.85 -7.42 1.07
N GLU A 31 12.94 -8.07 1.46
CA GLU A 31 13.03 -8.76 2.75
C GLU A 31 12.95 -7.77 3.93
N ARG A 32 13.60 -6.61 3.81
CA ARG A 32 13.54 -5.58 4.85
C ARG A 32 12.13 -5.03 5.03
N VAL A 33 11.43 -4.72 3.94
CA VAL A 33 10.05 -4.23 4.00
C VAL A 33 9.12 -5.30 4.57
N ARG A 34 9.30 -6.55 4.16
CA ARG A 34 8.54 -7.69 4.70
C ARG A 34 8.70 -7.78 6.22
N GLU A 35 9.93 -7.74 6.70
CA GLU A 35 10.26 -7.81 8.13
C GLU A 35 9.58 -6.68 8.92
N VAL A 36 9.71 -5.45 8.44
CA VAL A 36 9.13 -4.28 9.09
C VAL A 36 7.61 -4.34 9.12
N CYS A 37 6.98 -4.80 8.04
CA CYS A 37 5.53 -5.02 7.99
C CYS A 37 5.10 -6.05 9.04
N LEU A 38 5.79 -7.19 9.12
CA LEU A 38 5.48 -8.24 10.09
C LEU A 38 5.64 -7.74 11.54
N ASP A 39 6.67 -6.96 11.82
CA ASP A 39 6.94 -6.39 13.15
C ASP A 39 5.89 -5.36 13.56
N ASN A 40 5.16 -4.80 12.63
CA ASN A 40 4.15 -3.76 12.86
C ASN A 40 2.71 -4.24 12.64
N GLY A 41 2.48 -5.55 12.70
CA GLY A 41 1.12 -6.12 12.73
C GLY A 41 0.52 -6.45 11.36
N PHE A 42 1.32 -6.38 10.28
CA PHE A 42 0.86 -6.80 8.96
C PHE A 42 1.40 -8.18 8.60
N GLY A 43 0.53 -9.08 8.13
CA GLY A 43 0.95 -10.27 7.40
C GLY A 43 1.07 -9.99 5.92
N ILE A 44 1.77 -10.85 5.18
CA ILE A 44 1.83 -10.75 3.72
C ILE A 44 0.87 -11.80 3.14
N ALA A 45 -0.27 -11.32 2.65
CA ALA A 45 -1.34 -12.17 2.14
C ALA A 45 -1.03 -12.71 0.75
N VAL A 46 -0.52 -11.84 -0.12
CA VAL A 46 -0.12 -12.19 -1.49
C VAL A 46 1.09 -11.36 -1.87
N GLU A 47 1.89 -11.86 -2.81
CA GLU A 47 3.03 -11.11 -3.33
C GLU A 47 3.36 -11.58 -4.75
N PHE A 48 3.87 -10.68 -5.57
CA PHE A 48 4.32 -11.01 -6.92
C PHE A 48 5.23 -9.91 -7.47
N SER A 49 5.94 -10.25 -8.57
CA SER A 49 6.78 -9.29 -9.29
C SER A 49 6.12 -8.90 -10.61
N PRO A 50 5.56 -7.67 -10.72
CA PRO A 50 5.09 -7.16 -12.00
C PRO A 50 6.17 -7.12 -13.08
N SER A 51 7.42 -6.80 -12.74
CA SER A 51 8.51 -6.74 -13.70
C SER A 51 8.81 -8.11 -14.30
N GLU A 52 8.89 -9.16 -13.49
CA GLU A 52 9.10 -10.52 -14.00
C GLU A 52 7.94 -10.97 -14.88
N LEU A 53 6.71 -10.70 -14.46
CA LEU A 53 5.52 -11.05 -15.21
C LEU A 53 5.48 -10.35 -16.57
N LEU A 54 5.70 -9.04 -16.59
CA LEU A 54 5.63 -8.25 -17.81
C LEU A 54 6.79 -8.57 -18.76
N ASN A 55 7.99 -8.76 -18.22
CA ASN A 55 9.16 -9.11 -19.03
C ASN A 55 8.98 -10.48 -19.70
N ALA A 56 8.36 -11.44 -18.98
CA ALA A 56 8.11 -12.78 -19.53
C ALA A 56 6.95 -12.80 -20.53
N LYS A 57 5.90 -12.00 -20.35
CA LYS A 57 4.67 -12.07 -21.12
C LYS A 57 4.61 -11.13 -22.31
N VAL A 58 5.22 -9.95 -22.21
CA VAL A 58 5.12 -8.91 -23.23
C VAL A 58 6.47 -8.27 -23.59
N ASP A 59 7.57 -8.88 -23.21
CA ASP A 59 8.95 -8.40 -23.46
C ASP A 59 9.13 -6.92 -23.07
N ALA A 60 8.64 -6.54 -21.88
CA ALA A 60 8.56 -5.14 -21.47
C ALA A 60 9.91 -4.50 -21.09
N ASP A 61 10.92 -5.30 -20.74
CA ASP A 61 12.23 -4.84 -20.28
C ASP A 61 12.14 -3.84 -19.10
N ARG A 62 11.38 -4.21 -18.08
CA ARG A 62 11.18 -3.42 -16.87
C ARG A 62 12.31 -3.66 -15.87
N ASP A 63 12.72 -2.58 -15.20
CA ASP A 63 13.56 -2.66 -14.00
C ASP A 63 12.81 -3.36 -12.87
N PRO A 64 13.52 -3.92 -11.87
CA PRO A 64 12.89 -4.64 -10.77
C PRO A 64 11.74 -3.90 -10.11
N TYR A 65 10.62 -4.58 -9.98
CA TYR A 65 9.39 -4.07 -9.39
C TYR A 65 8.67 -5.19 -8.64
N TYR A 66 8.29 -4.94 -7.38
CA TYR A 66 7.68 -5.95 -6.53
C TYR A 66 6.49 -5.40 -5.75
N VAL A 67 5.47 -6.24 -5.56
CA VAL A 67 4.26 -5.90 -4.78
C VAL A 67 4.15 -6.85 -3.59
N LEU A 68 4.14 -6.27 -2.39
CA LEU A 68 3.79 -6.96 -1.15
C LEU A 68 2.35 -6.59 -0.78
N GLY A 69 1.45 -7.55 -0.85
CA GLY A 69 0.07 -7.38 -0.40
C GLY A 69 -0.04 -7.59 1.10
N ALA A 70 0.12 -6.52 1.87
CA ALA A 70 0.06 -6.56 3.31
C ALA A 70 -1.39 -6.60 3.82
N CYS A 71 -1.62 -7.27 4.93
CA CYS A 71 -2.94 -7.36 5.52
C CYS A 71 -2.85 -7.48 7.06
N ASN A 72 -3.63 -6.68 7.76
CA ASN A 72 -3.98 -6.95 9.14
C ASN A 72 -5.41 -7.51 9.15
N PRO A 73 -5.61 -8.81 9.49
CA PRO A 73 -6.93 -9.43 9.38
C PRO A 73 -8.02 -8.76 10.21
N ALA A 74 -7.69 -8.28 11.40
CA ALA A 74 -8.67 -7.60 12.26
C ALA A 74 -9.17 -6.30 11.64
N MET A 75 -8.26 -5.52 11.06
CA MET A 75 -8.63 -4.27 10.36
C MET A 75 -9.40 -4.55 9.08
N ALA A 76 -9.00 -5.57 8.32
CA ALA A 76 -9.69 -5.99 7.11
C ALA A 76 -11.13 -6.44 7.40
N ASP A 77 -11.34 -7.20 8.46
CA ASP A 77 -12.66 -7.65 8.89
C ASP A 77 -13.57 -6.45 9.23
N ARG A 78 -13.08 -5.52 10.03
CA ARG A 78 -13.80 -4.28 10.35
C ARG A 78 -14.14 -3.47 9.10
N ALA A 79 -13.20 -3.36 8.17
CA ALA A 79 -13.39 -2.61 6.93
C ALA A 79 -14.45 -3.25 6.02
N LEU A 80 -14.50 -4.57 5.95
CA LEU A 80 -15.56 -5.28 5.23
C LEU A 80 -16.92 -4.95 5.80
N ASP A 81 -17.08 -4.99 7.11
CA ASP A 81 -18.33 -4.62 7.77
C ASP A 81 -18.71 -3.15 7.53
N ALA A 82 -17.74 -2.25 7.61
CA ALA A 82 -17.97 -0.81 7.44
C ALA A 82 -18.28 -0.39 6.01
N THR A 83 -18.11 -1.27 5.03
CA THR A 83 -18.33 -0.99 3.60
C THR A 83 -19.30 -1.94 2.92
N ASP A 84 -19.99 -2.77 3.71
CA ASP A 84 -20.89 -3.80 3.20
C ASP A 84 -20.19 -4.72 2.17
N GLY A 85 -18.97 -5.13 2.50
CA GLY A 85 -18.13 -6.01 1.71
C GLY A 85 -17.38 -5.36 0.54
N ARG A 86 -17.68 -4.10 0.21
CA ARG A 86 -17.22 -3.49 -1.05
C ARG A 86 -15.74 -3.13 -1.08
N ILE A 87 -15.12 -2.87 0.07
CA ILE A 87 -13.71 -2.52 0.12
C ILE A 87 -12.79 -3.64 -0.37
N GLY A 88 -13.29 -4.88 -0.38
CA GLY A 88 -12.54 -6.02 -0.91
C GLY A 88 -12.05 -5.82 -2.35
N ALA A 89 -12.74 -4.97 -3.12
CA ALA A 89 -12.30 -4.60 -4.47
C ALA A 89 -10.97 -3.81 -4.48
N LEU A 90 -10.56 -3.25 -3.34
CA LEU A 90 -9.30 -2.53 -3.17
C LEU A 90 -8.24 -3.35 -2.41
N PHE A 91 -8.59 -4.54 -1.90
CA PHE A 91 -7.65 -5.41 -1.19
C PHE A 91 -6.57 -5.97 -2.12
N PRO A 92 -5.39 -6.26 -1.60
CA PRO A 92 -4.87 -5.97 -0.25
C PRO A 92 -4.30 -4.55 -0.11
N CYS A 93 -3.79 -4.21 1.08
CA CYS A 93 -2.99 -3.00 1.30
C CYS A 93 -1.60 -3.22 0.68
N ASN A 94 -1.38 -2.71 -0.50
CA ASN A 94 -0.12 -2.92 -1.21
C ASN A 94 0.99 -2.01 -0.68
N VAL A 95 2.15 -2.60 -0.42
CA VAL A 95 3.42 -1.88 -0.28
C VAL A 95 4.26 -2.30 -1.47
N ILE A 96 4.62 -1.35 -2.31
CA ILE A 96 5.35 -1.61 -3.54
C ILE A 96 6.79 -1.15 -3.43
N ILE A 97 7.68 -1.86 -4.12
CA ILE A 97 9.12 -1.59 -4.11
C ILE A 97 9.61 -1.65 -5.55
N TRP A 98 10.24 -0.57 -6.02
CA TRP A 98 10.85 -0.59 -7.35
C TRP A 98 12.23 0.04 -7.34
N GLU A 99 13.08 -0.45 -8.23
CA GLU A 99 14.43 0.08 -8.38
C GLU A 99 14.41 1.36 -9.22
N GLU A 100 14.67 2.51 -8.57
CA GLU A 100 14.75 3.81 -9.25
C GLU A 100 16.07 4.00 -9.97
N ALA A 101 17.14 3.48 -9.39
CA ALA A 101 18.48 3.49 -9.90
C ALA A 101 19.23 2.29 -9.29
N PRO A 102 20.34 1.83 -9.86
CA PRO A 102 21.08 0.70 -9.32
C PRO A 102 21.39 0.88 -7.83
N GLY A 103 20.93 -0.06 -6.99
CA GLY A 103 21.12 -0.03 -5.54
C GLY A 103 20.24 1.00 -4.80
N GLN A 104 19.24 1.57 -5.46
CA GLN A 104 18.32 2.56 -4.88
C GLN A 104 16.88 2.09 -5.10
N GLN A 105 16.19 1.79 -4.00
CA GLN A 105 14.82 1.30 -4.05
C GLN A 105 13.85 2.36 -3.54
N ARG A 106 12.73 2.56 -4.25
CA ARG A 106 11.61 3.34 -3.77
C ARG A 106 10.61 2.38 -3.12
N VAL A 107 10.14 2.72 -1.92
CA VAL A 107 9.04 2.03 -1.24
C VAL A 107 7.85 2.98 -1.22
N TYR A 108 6.67 2.51 -1.63
CA TYR A 108 5.50 3.36 -1.83
C TYR A 108 4.22 2.66 -1.38
N HIS A 109 3.30 3.43 -0.82
CA HIS A 109 2.03 2.93 -0.33
C HIS A 109 0.94 3.99 -0.41
N LEU A 110 -0.29 3.55 -0.67
CA LEU A 110 -1.52 4.33 -0.57
C LEU A 110 -2.47 3.67 0.43
N SER A 111 -3.23 4.46 1.17
CA SER A 111 -4.24 3.94 2.09
C SER A 111 -5.52 3.57 1.35
N ILE A 112 -5.80 2.27 1.23
CA ILE A 112 -7.07 1.82 0.65
C ILE A 112 -8.28 2.23 1.50
N MET A 113 -8.08 2.40 2.80
CA MET A 113 -9.14 2.85 3.72
C MET A 113 -9.56 4.30 3.41
N LYS A 114 -8.58 5.18 3.22
CA LYS A 114 -8.84 6.57 2.80
C LYS A 114 -9.41 6.64 1.39
N ILE A 115 -8.91 5.82 0.48
CA ILE A 115 -9.44 5.72 -0.90
C ILE A 115 -10.89 5.27 -0.88
N ALA A 116 -11.23 4.26 -0.10
CA ALA A 116 -12.62 3.81 0.07
C ALA A 116 -13.53 4.94 0.56
N ARG A 117 -13.06 5.74 1.51
CA ARG A 117 -13.80 6.92 1.99
C ARG A 117 -14.02 7.95 0.89
N LEU A 118 -12.97 8.26 0.11
CA LEU A 118 -13.06 9.20 -1.02
C LEU A 118 -14.06 8.73 -2.08
N LEU A 119 -14.17 7.42 -2.28
CA LEU A 119 -15.11 6.82 -3.25
C LEU A 119 -16.53 6.65 -2.71
N GLY A 120 -16.77 6.98 -1.45
CA GLY A 120 -18.09 6.87 -0.82
C GLY A 120 -18.51 5.43 -0.55
N LEU A 121 -17.57 4.50 -0.36
CA LEU A 121 -17.89 3.09 -0.07
C LEU A 121 -18.41 2.85 1.37
N PRO A 122 -18.01 3.61 2.42
CA PRO A 122 -18.46 3.32 3.76
C PRO A 122 -19.97 3.47 3.95
N THR A 123 -20.55 2.52 4.69
CA THR A 123 -21.93 2.57 5.19
C THR A 123 -21.97 2.92 6.67
N ALA A 124 -20.80 2.87 7.35
CA ALA A 124 -20.60 3.22 8.75
C ALA A 124 -19.42 4.20 8.83
N ALA A 125 -19.72 5.49 8.71
CA ALA A 125 -18.69 6.54 8.58
C ALA A 125 -17.79 6.65 9.81
N ASP A 126 -18.36 6.62 11.03
CA ASP A 126 -17.60 6.73 12.27
C ASP A 126 -16.64 5.52 12.44
N GLU A 127 -17.11 4.33 12.16
CA GLU A 127 -16.29 3.12 12.22
C GLU A 127 -15.15 3.18 11.17
N MET A 128 -15.45 3.67 9.98
CA MET A 128 -14.42 3.83 8.94
C MET A 128 -13.36 4.85 9.36
N ASP A 129 -13.74 5.95 10.00
CA ASP A 129 -12.79 6.94 10.50
C ASP A 129 -11.86 6.33 11.58
N ASP A 130 -12.38 5.48 12.45
CA ASP A 130 -11.59 4.75 13.44
C ASP A 130 -10.61 3.77 12.78
N ILE A 131 -11.07 3.05 11.76
CA ILE A 131 -10.22 2.12 10.99
C ILE A 131 -9.09 2.88 10.29
N ILE A 132 -9.40 4.03 9.69
CA ILE A 132 -8.40 4.89 9.04
C ILE A 132 -7.34 5.34 10.04
N ALA A 133 -7.75 5.77 11.23
CA ALA A 133 -6.83 6.19 12.28
C ALA A 133 -5.93 5.03 12.74
N ASP A 134 -6.53 3.87 13.02
CA ASP A 134 -5.79 2.69 13.51
C ASP A 134 -4.81 2.14 12.47
N THR A 135 -5.25 2.00 11.21
CA THR A 135 -4.37 1.53 10.13
C THR A 135 -3.29 2.57 9.79
N GLY A 136 -3.63 3.85 9.87
CA GLY A 136 -2.70 4.95 9.65
C GLY A 136 -1.53 4.93 10.62
N GLU A 137 -1.78 4.68 11.90
CA GLU A 137 -0.72 4.54 12.91
C GLU A 137 0.20 3.37 12.61
N MET A 138 -0.35 2.23 12.18
CA MET A 138 0.44 1.04 11.83
C MET A 138 1.35 1.32 10.62
N VAL A 139 0.82 1.96 9.59
CA VAL A 139 1.58 2.31 8.38
C VAL A 139 2.65 3.36 8.68
N GLU A 140 2.33 4.37 9.47
CA GLU A 140 3.31 5.37 9.92
C GLU A 140 4.49 4.71 10.64
N ALA A 141 4.22 3.72 11.50
CA ALA A 141 5.27 2.97 12.20
C ALA A 141 6.17 2.20 11.22
N VAL A 142 5.58 1.58 10.19
CA VAL A 142 6.34 0.89 9.13
C VAL A 142 7.30 1.86 8.43
N PHE A 143 6.79 2.99 7.96
CA PHE A 143 7.63 3.95 7.21
C PHE A 143 8.63 4.67 8.10
N ALA A 144 8.31 4.92 9.38
CA ALA A 144 9.27 5.47 10.33
C ALA A 144 10.48 4.53 10.55
N GLU A 145 10.24 3.22 10.65
CA GLU A 145 11.33 2.23 10.73
C GLU A 145 12.16 2.17 9.45
N LEU A 146 11.51 2.19 8.29
CA LEU A 146 12.20 2.18 6.99
C LEU A 146 13.04 3.45 6.78
N ASP A 147 12.54 4.61 7.22
CA ASP A 147 13.25 5.89 7.13
C ASP A 147 14.52 5.93 8.01
N ALA A 148 14.59 5.08 9.03
CA ALA A 148 15.75 4.99 9.92
C ALA A 148 16.89 4.12 9.34
N ASP A 149 16.66 3.44 8.23
CA ASP A 149 17.63 2.53 7.58
C ASP A 149 18.68 3.28 6.73
#